data_e820a8cba0b4a22596fbe56947032a4f
#
_entry.id   e820a8cba0b4a22596fbe56947032a4f
#
_cell.length_a   1.000
_cell.length_b   1.000
_cell.length_c   1.000
_cell.angle_alpha   90.00
_cell.angle_beta   90.00
_cell.angle_gamma   90.00
#
_symmetry.space_group_name_H-M   'P 1'
#
loop_
_entity.id
_entity.type
_entity.pdbx_description
1 polymer ?
#
loop_
_entity_poly.entity_id
_entity_poly.type
_entity_poly.pdbx_seq_one_letter_code
_entity_poly.pdbx_strand_id
1 'polypeptide(L)'
;MIQNETRLRVADNTGAREILCIRIQGGSRRRYAGIGDIITATVKQANPQGTVRKGDVVKAVVVRTRKEFGRDDGTYIAFDENAAVIIDAQNNPRGTRIFGPVARELRERNFMKIVSLAPEVL
;
A
#
# COMPACT_ATOMS: atom_id res chain seq x y z
N MET A 1 8.07 2.65 -9.05
CA MET A 1 6.69 2.24 -9.36
C MET A 1 6.53 0.74 -9.12
N ILE A 2 5.32 0.34 -8.82
CA ILE A 2 5.02 -1.03 -8.46
C ILE A 2 4.52 -1.77 -9.70
N GLN A 3 5.05 -2.97 -9.92
CA GLN A 3 4.61 -3.85 -11.00
C GLN A 3 4.42 -5.26 -10.47
N ASN A 4 3.97 -6.18 -11.31
CA ASN A 4 3.85 -7.57 -10.90
C ASN A 4 5.20 -8.08 -10.41
N GLU A 5 5.17 -8.88 -9.35
CA GLU A 5 6.34 -9.44 -8.66
C GLU A 5 7.15 -8.43 -7.85
N THR A 6 6.73 -7.18 -7.74
CA THR A 6 7.37 -6.24 -6.81
C THR A 6 7.03 -6.63 -5.38
N ARG A 7 8.04 -6.65 -4.52
CA ARG A 7 7.84 -6.87 -3.09
C ARG A 7 7.66 -5.53 -2.39
N LEU A 8 6.67 -5.47 -1.49
CA LEU A 8 6.37 -4.27 -0.73
C LEU A 8 6.35 -4.59 0.76
N ARG A 9 6.77 -3.62 1.56
CA ARG A 9 6.56 -3.67 2.99
C ARG A 9 5.11 -3.40 3.32
N VAL A 10 4.63 -4.00 4.41
CA VAL A 10 3.29 -3.71 4.93
C VAL A 10 3.42 -2.70 6.04
N ALA A 11 2.71 -1.58 5.91
CA ALA A 11 2.83 -0.44 6.82
C ALA A 11 1.72 -0.41 7.88
N ASP A 12 1.17 -1.57 8.22
CA ASP A 12 0.11 -1.65 9.22
C ASP A 12 0.35 -2.76 10.24
N ASN A 13 -0.54 -2.88 11.21
CA ASN A 13 -0.44 -3.84 12.30
C ASN A 13 -1.29 -5.10 12.09
N THR A 14 -1.58 -5.47 10.84
CA THR A 14 -2.32 -6.71 10.54
C THR A 14 -1.50 -7.97 10.83
N GLY A 15 -0.19 -7.83 10.98
CA GLY A 15 0.73 -8.95 11.16
C GLY A 15 1.49 -9.32 9.91
N ALA A 16 1.03 -8.94 8.74
CA ALA A 16 1.80 -9.12 7.51
C ALA A 16 2.99 -8.15 7.50
N ARG A 17 4.15 -8.63 7.04
CA ARG A 17 5.37 -7.83 6.96
C ARG A 17 5.78 -7.51 5.54
N GLU A 18 5.61 -8.47 4.64
CA GLU A 18 6.01 -8.34 3.24
C GLU A 18 4.97 -9.00 2.36
N ILE A 19 4.62 -8.33 1.28
CA ILE A 19 3.69 -8.83 0.27
C ILE A 19 4.33 -8.76 -1.10
N LEU A 20 3.88 -9.63 -2.01
CA LEU A 20 4.33 -9.68 -3.40
C LEU A 20 3.15 -9.27 -4.29
N CYS A 21 3.32 -8.24 -5.09
CA CYS A 21 2.29 -7.81 -6.02
C CYS A 21 2.06 -8.85 -7.11
N ILE A 22 0.82 -9.34 -7.22
CA ILE A 22 0.43 -10.30 -8.24
C ILE A 22 -0.26 -9.59 -9.40
N ARG A 23 -1.12 -8.62 -9.08
CA ARG A 23 -1.96 -7.98 -10.07
C ARG A 23 -2.23 -6.53 -9.65
N ILE A 24 -2.35 -5.66 -10.64
CA ILE A 24 -2.70 -4.26 -10.42
C ILE A 24 -4.15 -4.07 -10.86
N GLN A 25 -4.98 -3.51 -10.00
CA GLN A 25 -6.37 -3.22 -10.30
C GLN A 25 -6.46 -2.02 -11.25
N GLY A 26 -7.39 -2.07 -12.18
CA GLY A 26 -7.62 -0.94 -13.09
C GLY A 26 -7.51 -1.28 -14.56
N GLY A 27 -7.59 -2.58 -14.91
CA GLY A 27 -7.63 -3.03 -16.31
C GLY A 27 -6.54 -4.01 -16.66
N SER A 28 -6.77 -4.80 -17.70
CA SER A 28 -5.88 -5.90 -18.09
C SER A 28 -4.54 -5.44 -18.66
N ARG A 29 -4.42 -4.19 -19.08
CA ARG A 29 -3.18 -3.63 -19.66
C ARG A 29 -2.37 -2.79 -18.69
N ARG A 30 -2.85 -2.65 -17.47
CA ARG A 30 -2.16 -1.81 -16.50
C ARG A 30 -0.88 -2.52 -16.01
N ARG A 31 0.27 -1.85 -16.20
CA ARG A 31 1.58 -2.42 -15.90
C ARG A 31 2.16 -1.93 -14.57
N TYR A 32 1.80 -0.72 -14.16
CA TYR A 32 2.42 -0.08 -13.00
C TYR A 32 1.37 0.48 -12.07
N ALA A 33 1.64 0.37 -10.78
CA ALA A 33 0.85 1.01 -9.74
C ALA A 33 1.68 2.11 -9.08
N GLY A 34 1.03 3.19 -8.75
CA GLY A 34 1.60 4.29 -7.98
C GLY A 34 0.83 4.45 -6.67
N ILE A 35 1.10 5.55 -5.98
CA ILE A 35 0.44 5.84 -4.71
C ILE A 35 -1.06 5.98 -4.92
N GLY A 36 -1.84 5.33 -4.04
CA GLY A 36 -3.29 5.32 -4.11
C GLY A 36 -3.88 4.25 -5.01
N ASP A 37 -3.04 3.51 -5.74
CA ASP A 37 -3.51 2.41 -6.56
C ASP A 37 -3.68 1.15 -5.73
N ILE A 38 -4.68 0.34 -6.10
CA ILE A 38 -4.99 -0.91 -5.42
C ILE A 38 -4.35 -2.06 -6.16
N ILE A 39 -3.71 -2.95 -5.40
CA ILE A 39 -3.08 -4.16 -5.93
C ILE A 39 -3.63 -5.39 -5.23
N THR A 40 -3.56 -6.53 -5.92
CA THR A 40 -3.73 -7.85 -5.31
C THR A 40 -2.35 -8.41 -5.04
N ALA A 41 -2.14 -8.92 -3.85
CA ALA A 41 -0.83 -9.37 -3.41
C ALA A 41 -0.91 -10.65 -2.59
N THR A 42 0.19 -11.41 -2.59
CA THR A 42 0.35 -12.58 -1.74
C THR A 42 1.23 -12.22 -0.57
N VAL A 43 0.83 -12.62 0.64
CA VAL A 43 1.62 -12.41 1.85
C VAL A 43 2.81 -13.37 1.86
N LYS A 44 4.02 -12.82 1.86
CA LYS A 44 5.26 -13.62 1.86
C LYS A 44 5.87 -13.76 3.24
N GLN A 45 5.68 -12.79 4.12
CA GLN A 45 6.12 -12.84 5.51
C GLN A 45 5.04 -12.27 6.40
N ALA A 46 4.72 -12.96 7.47
CA ALA A 46 3.71 -12.52 8.43
C ALA A 46 4.02 -13.09 9.81
N ASN A 47 3.54 -12.37 10.84
CA ASN A 47 3.57 -12.88 12.21
C ASN A 47 2.54 -13.99 12.35
N PRO A 48 2.88 -15.10 13.01
CA PRO A 48 1.93 -16.23 13.16
C PRO A 48 0.65 -15.86 13.90
N GLN A 49 0.68 -14.83 14.73
CA GLN A 49 -0.45 -14.39 15.54
C GLN A 49 -1.25 -13.25 14.92
N GLY A 50 -0.89 -12.82 13.73
CA GLY A 50 -1.59 -11.73 13.05
C GLY A 50 -2.92 -12.17 12.43
N THR A 51 -3.71 -11.19 12.02
CA THR A 51 -4.99 -11.44 11.32
C THR A 51 -4.79 -11.93 9.90
N VAL A 52 -3.62 -11.67 9.33
CA VAL A 52 -3.24 -12.07 7.97
C VAL A 52 -2.08 -13.04 8.07
N ARG A 53 -2.16 -14.15 7.35
CA ARG A 53 -1.18 -15.23 7.42
C ARG A 53 -0.37 -15.33 6.13
N LYS A 54 0.83 -15.93 6.24
CA LYS A 54 1.67 -16.22 5.09
C LYS A 54 0.90 -17.07 4.08
N GLY A 55 0.97 -16.68 2.81
CA GLY A 55 0.28 -17.37 1.73
C GLY A 55 -1.09 -16.81 1.40
N ASP A 56 -1.64 -15.95 2.26
CA ASP A 56 -2.93 -15.32 1.98
C ASP A 56 -2.83 -14.38 0.77
N VAL A 57 -3.91 -14.34 0.00
CA VAL A 57 -4.06 -13.36 -1.08
C VAL A 57 -4.88 -12.20 -0.54
N VAL A 58 -4.33 -11.01 -0.59
CA VAL A 58 -4.94 -9.83 0.00
C VAL A 58 -5.02 -8.69 -1.00
N LYS A 59 -5.91 -7.75 -0.71
CA LYS A 59 -6.04 -6.50 -1.43
C LYS A 59 -5.31 -5.43 -0.63
N ALA A 60 -4.52 -4.62 -1.31
CA ALA A 60 -3.72 -3.58 -0.65
C ALA A 60 -3.69 -2.31 -1.48
N VAL A 61 -3.46 -1.19 -0.81
CA VAL A 61 -3.27 0.10 -1.46
C VAL A 61 -1.84 0.57 -1.24
N VAL A 62 -1.21 1.07 -2.29
CA VAL A 62 0.17 1.56 -2.23
C VAL A 62 0.17 2.93 -1.52
N VAL A 63 0.93 3.04 -0.43
CA VAL A 63 1.00 4.27 0.37
C VAL A 63 2.34 4.98 0.24
N ARG A 64 3.40 4.27 -0.13
CA ARG A 64 4.74 4.82 -0.35
C ARG A 64 5.37 4.16 -1.55
N THR A 65 6.14 4.93 -2.32
CA THR A 65 6.97 4.39 -3.39
C THR A 65 8.39 4.91 -3.26
N ARG A 66 9.35 4.06 -3.58
CA ARG A 66 10.75 4.44 -3.59
C ARG A 66 11.09 5.32 -4.79
N LYS A 67 10.48 5.06 -5.93
CA LYS A 67 10.63 5.91 -7.09
C LYS A 67 9.87 7.22 -6.89
N GLU A 68 10.50 8.33 -7.22
CA GLU A 68 9.87 9.64 -7.11
C GLU A 68 8.70 9.78 -8.08
N PHE A 69 7.69 10.54 -7.67
CA PHE A 69 6.60 10.92 -8.54
C PHE A 69 6.35 12.42 -8.44
N GLY A 70 5.90 13.01 -9.55
CA GLY A 70 5.60 14.43 -9.61
C GLY A 70 4.23 14.75 -9.05
N ARG A 71 4.13 15.90 -8.37
CA ARG A 71 2.88 16.44 -7.87
C ARG A 71 2.41 17.60 -8.74
N ASP A 72 1.14 17.93 -8.62
CA ASP A 72 0.52 19.00 -9.42
C ASP A 72 1.17 20.36 -9.19
N ASP A 73 1.76 20.58 -8.01
CA ASP A 73 2.43 21.84 -7.68
C ASP A 73 3.88 21.92 -8.20
N GLY A 74 4.33 20.93 -8.97
CA GLY A 74 5.67 20.92 -9.54
C GLY A 74 6.74 20.30 -8.66
N THR A 75 6.39 19.86 -7.46
CA THR A 75 7.34 19.18 -6.57
C THR A 75 7.34 17.68 -6.83
N TYR A 76 8.36 17.00 -6.30
CA TYR A 76 8.49 15.54 -6.37
C TYR A 76 8.60 15.00 -4.96
N ILE A 77 8.08 13.77 -4.78
CA ILE A 77 8.20 13.08 -3.52
C ILE A 77 8.67 11.65 -3.76
N ALA A 78 9.56 11.17 -2.89
CA ALA A 78 10.03 9.79 -2.88
C ALA A 78 10.21 9.36 -1.44
N PHE A 79 10.02 8.06 -1.21
CA PHE A 79 10.18 7.46 0.11
C PHE A 79 11.35 6.47 0.08
N ASP A 80 11.77 6.02 1.26
CA ASP A 80 12.90 5.09 1.39
C ASP A 80 12.55 3.68 0.90
N GLU A 81 11.27 3.36 0.83
CA GLU A 81 10.82 2.01 0.50
C GLU A 81 9.45 2.03 -0.18
N ASN A 82 9.13 0.91 -0.83
CA ASN A 82 7.77 0.67 -1.30
C ASN A 82 6.95 0.06 -0.16
N ALA A 83 5.79 0.62 0.11
CA ALA A 83 4.94 0.13 1.18
C ALA A 83 3.47 0.20 0.81
N ALA A 84 2.70 -0.71 1.38
CA ALA A 84 1.27 -0.82 1.15
C ALA A 84 0.55 -1.08 2.47
N VAL A 85 -0.74 -0.79 2.48
CA VAL A 85 -1.64 -1.05 3.60
C VAL A 85 -2.69 -2.04 3.13
N ILE A 86 -2.93 -3.09 3.91
CA ILE A 86 -3.91 -4.12 3.57
C ILE A 86 -5.31 -3.57 3.82
N ILE A 87 -6.17 -3.71 2.83
CA ILE A 87 -7.54 -3.20 2.86
C ILE A 87 -8.54 -4.33 2.65
N ASP A 88 -9.78 -4.08 3.04
CA ASP A 88 -10.89 -5.01 2.82
C ASP A 88 -11.62 -4.71 1.50
N ALA A 89 -12.74 -5.41 1.26
CA ALA A 89 -13.52 -5.24 0.04
C ALA A 89 -14.12 -3.84 -0.09
N GLN A 90 -14.32 -3.13 1.01
CA GLN A 90 -14.84 -1.77 1.02
C GLN A 90 -13.75 -0.71 1.01
N ASN A 91 -12.51 -1.11 0.76
CA ASN A 91 -11.33 -0.23 0.73
C ASN A 91 -11.01 0.42 2.08
N ASN A 92 -11.43 -0.19 3.17
CA ASN A 92 -11.07 0.24 4.52
C ASN A 92 -9.83 -0.53 5.00
N PRO A 93 -8.94 0.10 5.78
CA PRO A 93 -7.79 -0.62 6.31
C PRO A 93 -8.23 -1.73 7.24
N ARG A 94 -7.59 -2.89 7.11
CA ARG A 94 -7.87 -4.04 7.98
C ARG A 94 -7.21 -3.92 9.33
N GLY A 95 -6.10 -3.19 9.40
CA GLY A 95 -5.41 -2.90 10.65
C GLY A 95 -5.98 -1.66 11.33
N THR A 96 -5.53 -1.44 12.56
CA THR A 96 -5.95 -0.30 13.37
C THR A 96 -4.86 0.78 13.47
N ARG A 97 -3.64 0.48 13.04
CA ARG A 97 -2.51 1.40 13.08
C ARG A 97 -1.75 1.39 11.77
N ILE A 98 -1.20 2.54 11.42
CA ILE A 98 -0.33 2.71 10.26
C ILE A 98 1.06 3.12 10.76
N PHE A 99 2.10 2.53 10.19
CA PHE A 99 3.49 2.80 10.55
C PHE A 99 4.17 3.65 9.48
N GLY A 100 4.82 4.71 9.91
CA GLY A 100 5.56 5.58 9.03
C GLY A 100 4.69 6.54 8.22
N PRO A 101 5.30 7.36 7.36
CA PRO A 101 4.56 8.35 6.60
C PRO A 101 3.76 7.74 5.46
N VAL A 102 2.70 8.42 5.07
CA VAL A 102 1.94 8.12 3.86
C VAL A 102 1.85 9.39 2.99
N ALA A 103 1.65 9.21 1.70
CA ALA A 103 1.51 10.35 0.81
C ALA A 103 0.10 10.95 0.93
N ARG A 104 0.02 12.27 0.85
CA ARG A 104 -1.27 12.99 0.97
C ARG A 104 -2.23 12.72 -0.18
N GLU A 105 -1.74 12.20 -1.30
CA GLU A 105 -2.57 11.84 -2.46
C GLU A 105 -3.61 10.76 -2.16
N LEU A 106 -3.43 9.99 -1.08
CA LEU A 106 -4.43 9.03 -0.64
C LEU A 106 -5.76 9.70 -0.28
N ARG A 107 -5.74 10.93 0.17
CA ARG A 107 -6.93 11.69 0.49
C ARG A 107 -7.81 11.89 -0.74
N GLU A 108 -7.20 12.15 -1.88
CA GLU A 108 -7.89 12.35 -3.15
C GLU A 108 -8.46 11.06 -3.73
N ARG A 109 -7.94 9.92 -3.30
CA ARG A 109 -8.35 8.59 -3.75
C ARG A 109 -9.32 7.91 -2.80
N ASN A 110 -9.92 8.68 -1.87
CA ASN A 110 -10.92 8.19 -0.90
C ASN A 110 -10.38 7.23 0.15
N PHE A 111 -9.10 7.35 0.51
CA PHE A 111 -8.51 6.58 1.59
C PHE A 111 -8.34 7.42 2.85
N MET A 112 -9.40 8.13 3.22
CA MET A 112 -9.37 9.04 4.37
C MET A 112 -9.07 8.34 5.69
N LYS A 113 -9.54 7.11 5.87
CA LYS A 113 -9.26 6.36 7.10
C LYS A 113 -7.77 6.06 7.25
N ILE A 114 -7.09 5.75 6.15
CA ILE A 114 -5.65 5.53 6.16
C ILE A 114 -4.92 6.83 6.53
N VAL A 115 -5.33 7.93 5.93
CA VAL A 115 -4.74 9.23 6.22
C VAL A 115 -4.93 9.61 7.69
N SER A 116 -6.11 9.34 8.25
CA SER A 116 -6.40 9.67 9.65
C SER A 116 -5.63 8.80 10.64
N LEU A 117 -5.29 7.58 10.26
CA LEU A 117 -4.52 6.66 11.11
C LEU A 117 -3.01 6.85 10.97
N ALA A 118 -2.56 7.51 9.92
CA ALA A 118 -1.13 7.66 9.67
C ALA A 118 -0.51 8.66 10.66
N PRO A 119 0.69 8.35 11.19
CA PRO A 119 1.39 9.27 12.09
C PRO A 119 1.91 10.52 11.40
N GLU A 120 2.15 10.43 10.09
CA GLU A 120 2.67 11.53 9.30
C GLU A 120 2.12 11.46 7.89
N VAL A 121 1.70 12.59 7.34
CA VAL A 121 1.18 12.68 5.97
C VAL A 121 2.04 13.66 5.20
N LEU A 122 2.73 13.19 4.21
CA LEU A 122 3.64 13.96 3.38
C LEU A 122 3.06 14.10 1.97
#